data_3445263d3bb23fbccf8d5e1bef70ba04
#
_entry.id   3445263d3bb23fbccf8d5e1bef70ba04
#
_cell.length_a   1.000
_cell.length_b   1.000
_cell.length_c   1.000
_cell.angle_alpha   90.00
_cell.angle_beta   90.00
_cell.angle_gamma   90.00
#
_symmetry.space_group_name_H-M   'P 1'
#
loop_
_entity.id
_entity.type
_entity.pdbx_description
1 polymer ?
#
loop_
_entity_poly.entity_id
_entity_poly.type
_entity_poly.pdbx_seq_one_letter_code
_entity_poly.pdbx_strand_id
1 'polypeptide(L)'
;ATPQSSGHDDLFIPAPESIRRSDISMGVPLEGQPHASKTMLVPGHAAEQVTELFWKHLRNWKGLQVVSPGDVVRASSADTELSKLGAEKAAVAVAKRLKTDAALIGLVSMYQERVGSRLGAHPPAIVGFQAKVIAVDGQVLWAGEYYERQRPMTEDLLGFLQRWSFVTAAELAEYGVDEVLKEFPFGSGEER
;
A
#
# COMPACT_ATOMS: atom_id res chain seq x y z
N ALA A 1 18.54 38.54 -24.35
CA ALA A 1 18.57 37.09 -24.44
C ALA A 1 18.29 36.49 -23.04
N THR A 2 17.07 36.14 -22.80
CA THR A 2 16.62 35.46 -21.56
C THR A 2 16.61 33.95 -21.79
N PRO A 3 17.17 33.13 -20.90
CA PRO A 3 17.02 31.68 -21.00
C PRO A 3 15.66 31.23 -20.44
N GLN A 4 14.92 30.49 -21.23
CA GLN A 4 13.73 29.78 -20.79
C GLN A 4 14.12 28.66 -19.85
N SER A 5 13.55 28.66 -18.65
CA SER A 5 13.59 27.50 -17.74
C SER A 5 12.47 26.53 -18.14
N SER A 6 12.85 25.35 -18.57
CA SER A 6 11.94 24.22 -18.73
C SER A 6 11.44 23.77 -17.37
N GLY A 7 10.15 23.99 -17.10
CA GLY A 7 9.49 23.42 -15.94
C GLY A 7 9.34 21.92 -16.09
N HIS A 8 9.95 21.17 -15.20
CA HIS A 8 9.55 19.81 -14.92
C HIS A 8 8.25 19.87 -14.11
N ASP A 9 7.15 19.49 -14.73
CA ASP A 9 5.91 19.19 -14.02
C ASP A 9 6.13 17.86 -13.27
N ASP A 10 6.65 17.98 -12.06
CA ASP A 10 6.56 16.90 -11.09
C ASP A 10 5.08 16.71 -10.75
N LEU A 11 4.50 15.60 -11.20
CA LEU A 11 3.18 15.15 -10.81
C LEU A 11 3.19 14.83 -9.31
N PHE A 12 3.03 15.88 -8.51
CA PHE A 12 2.83 15.79 -7.09
C PHE A 12 1.39 15.33 -6.87
N ILE A 13 1.18 14.04 -6.66
CA ILE A 13 -0.10 13.54 -6.16
C ILE A 13 -0.14 13.92 -4.68
N PRO A 14 -1.01 14.86 -4.26
CA PRO A 14 -1.08 15.23 -2.86
C PRO A 14 -1.57 14.02 -2.07
N ALA A 15 -0.79 13.60 -1.09
CA ALA A 15 -1.23 12.63 -0.11
C ALA A 15 -2.49 13.14 0.62
N PRO A 16 -3.45 12.26 0.96
CA PRO A 16 -4.66 12.65 1.67
C PRO A 16 -4.32 13.45 2.94
N GLU A 17 -5.09 14.49 3.23
CA GLU A 17 -4.82 15.40 4.36
C GLU A 17 -4.74 14.71 5.73
N SER A 18 -5.33 13.53 5.87
CA SER A 18 -5.23 12.72 7.09
C SER A 18 -3.81 12.29 7.43
N ILE A 19 -2.93 12.15 6.42
CA ILE A 19 -1.52 11.79 6.62
C ILE A 19 -0.70 12.99 7.11
N ARG A 20 -1.14 14.20 6.82
CA ARG A 20 -0.42 15.43 7.21
C ARG A 20 -0.62 15.82 8.68
N ARG A 21 -1.67 15.33 9.34
CA ARG A 21 -1.96 15.73 10.72
C ARG A 21 -1.23 14.93 11.79
N SER A 22 -0.78 13.74 11.50
CA SER A 22 0.00 12.93 12.45
C SER A 22 1.49 13.28 12.50
N ASP A 23 1.97 14.08 11.53
CA ASP A 23 3.39 14.41 11.39
C ASP A 23 3.74 15.84 11.85
N ILE A 24 2.78 16.55 12.41
CA ILE A 24 3.05 17.84 13.06
C ILE A 24 3.47 17.56 14.50
N SER A 25 4.64 17.00 14.67
CA SER A 25 5.41 17.22 15.88
C SER A 25 5.83 18.69 15.89
N MET A 26 5.19 19.49 16.73
CA MET A 26 5.64 20.85 17.01
C MET A 26 6.93 20.78 17.83
N GLY A 27 8.01 20.39 17.16
CA GLY A 27 9.37 20.63 17.61
C GLY A 27 9.86 21.93 17.01
N VAL A 28 10.17 22.89 17.86
CA VAL A 28 10.89 24.12 17.48
C VAL A 28 12.15 23.70 16.71
N PRO A 29 12.41 24.19 15.49
CA PRO A 29 13.62 23.85 14.78
C PRO A 29 14.82 24.39 15.54
N LEU A 30 15.66 23.52 16.06
CA LEU A 30 17.02 23.89 16.43
C LEU A 30 17.78 24.08 15.12
N GLU A 31 18.08 25.34 14.81
CA GLU A 31 18.92 25.70 13.68
C GLU A 31 20.24 24.92 13.75
N GLY A 32 20.55 24.15 12.70
CA GLY A 32 21.89 23.64 12.48
C GLY A 32 22.06 22.14 12.24
N GLN A 33 21.00 21.33 12.19
CA GLN A 33 21.17 19.94 11.71
C GLN A 33 20.54 19.78 10.32
N PRO A 34 21.30 19.30 9.32
CA PRO A 34 20.71 18.87 8.07
C PRO A 34 19.83 17.66 8.38
N HIS A 35 18.51 17.87 8.39
CA HIS A 35 17.56 16.76 8.38
C HIS A 35 17.78 16.05 7.04
N ALA A 36 18.62 15.03 7.06
CA ALA A 36 18.64 14.06 6.00
C ALA A 36 17.23 13.43 6.02
N SER A 37 16.38 13.90 5.14
CA SER A 37 15.13 13.24 4.79
C SER A 37 15.55 11.85 4.32
N LYS A 38 15.53 10.88 5.23
CA LYS A 38 15.83 9.50 4.93
C LYS A 38 14.68 9.04 4.05
N THR A 39 14.86 9.16 2.74
CA THR A 39 13.92 8.60 1.77
C THR A 39 13.85 7.11 2.09
N MET A 40 12.77 6.70 2.74
CA MET A 40 12.55 5.30 3.06
C MET A 40 12.21 4.61 1.75
N LEU A 41 13.19 3.87 1.23
CA LEU A 41 13.00 3.06 0.04
C LEU A 41 12.07 1.91 0.40
N VAL A 42 10.93 1.84 -0.28
CA VAL A 42 10.05 0.67 -0.22
C VAL A 42 10.79 -0.49 -0.88
N PRO A 43 11.00 -1.62 -0.18
CA PRO A 43 11.65 -2.79 -0.78
C PRO A 43 10.90 -3.29 -2.00
N GLY A 44 11.60 -3.69 -3.05
CA GLY A 44 10.96 -4.14 -4.30
C GLY A 44 9.95 -5.29 -4.13
N HIS A 45 10.19 -6.15 -3.14
CA HIS A 45 9.29 -7.27 -2.83
C HIS A 45 8.01 -6.88 -2.06
N ALA A 46 7.94 -5.67 -1.50
CA ALA A 46 6.81 -5.25 -0.65
C ALA A 46 5.47 -5.23 -1.43
N ALA A 47 5.49 -4.74 -2.67
CA ALA A 47 4.31 -4.73 -3.51
C ALA A 47 3.83 -6.15 -3.86
N GLU A 48 4.77 -7.06 -4.12
CA GLU A 48 4.46 -8.48 -4.38
C GLU A 48 3.83 -9.13 -3.15
N GLN A 49 4.40 -8.91 -1.96
CA GLN A 49 3.86 -9.45 -0.71
C GLN A 49 2.45 -8.96 -0.42
N VAL A 50 2.19 -7.66 -0.55
CA VAL A 50 0.84 -7.10 -0.35
C VAL A 50 -0.14 -7.66 -1.40
N THR A 51 0.29 -7.80 -2.66
CA THR A 51 -0.54 -8.40 -3.73
C THR A 51 -0.89 -9.85 -3.42
N GLU A 52 0.07 -10.65 -2.97
CA GLU A 52 -0.16 -12.05 -2.57
C GLU A 52 -1.11 -12.16 -1.38
N LEU A 53 -1.03 -11.24 -0.41
CA LEU A 53 -1.96 -11.20 0.71
C LEU A 53 -3.40 -10.94 0.24
N PHE A 54 -3.63 -9.91 -0.58
CA PHE A 54 -4.94 -9.66 -1.17
C PHE A 54 -5.47 -10.87 -1.94
N TRP A 55 -4.62 -11.48 -2.77
CA TRP A 55 -5.02 -12.65 -3.54
C TRP A 55 -5.38 -13.84 -2.65
N LYS A 56 -4.59 -14.16 -1.61
CA LYS A 56 -4.87 -15.23 -0.65
C LYS A 56 -6.23 -15.06 0.05
N HIS A 57 -6.55 -13.83 0.44
CA HIS A 57 -7.82 -13.55 1.09
C HIS A 57 -8.99 -13.64 0.10
N LEU A 58 -8.90 -12.92 -1.01
CA LEU A 58 -10.01 -12.77 -1.95
C LEU A 58 -10.33 -14.04 -2.76
N ARG A 59 -9.34 -14.90 -3.04
CA ARG A 59 -9.57 -16.13 -3.83
C ARG A 59 -10.56 -17.12 -3.19
N ASN A 60 -10.72 -17.04 -1.86
CA ASN A 60 -11.61 -17.91 -1.11
C ASN A 60 -12.99 -17.25 -0.85
N TRP A 61 -13.20 -16.01 -1.30
CA TRP A 61 -14.45 -15.31 -1.09
C TRP A 61 -15.54 -15.81 -2.03
N LYS A 62 -16.73 -16.09 -1.46
CA LYS A 62 -17.89 -16.50 -2.24
C LYS A 62 -18.36 -15.38 -3.15
N GLY A 63 -18.65 -15.71 -4.40
CA GLY A 63 -19.09 -14.72 -5.39
C GLY A 63 -17.99 -13.97 -6.12
N LEU A 64 -16.70 -14.26 -5.82
CA LEU A 64 -15.56 -13.71 -6.54
C LEU A 64 -14.81 -14.81 -7.30
N GLN A 65 -14.32 -14.46 -8.49
CA GLN A 65 -13.35 -15.23 -9.24
C GLN A 65 -12.10 -14.38 -9.41
N VAL A 66 -11.03 -14.74 -8.74
CA VAL A 66 -9.81 -13.95 -8.70
C VAL A 66 -8.71 -14.62 -9.53
N VAL A 67 -8.22 -13.90 -10.52
CA VAL A 67 -7.10 -14.34 -11.36
C VAL A 67 -5.81 -14.33 -10.54
N SER A 68 -4.93 -15.30 -10.77
CA SER A 68 -3.66 -15.37 -10.04
C SER A 68 -2.71 -14.22 -10.40
N PRO A 69 -1.89 -13.73 -9.46
CA PRO A 69 -0.89 -12.70 -9.78
C PRO A 69 0.05 -13.09 -10.91
N GLY A 70 0.41 -14.39 -11.00
CA GLY A 70 1.25 -14.89 -12.07
C GLY A 70 0.61 -14.79 -13.47
N ASP A 71 -0.71 -14.99 -13.59
CA ASP A 71 -1.44 -14.81 -14.84
C ASP A 71 -1.51 -13.34 -15.23
N VAL A 72 -1.72 -12.46 -14.25
CA VAL A 72 -1.71 -11.01 -14.46
C VAL A 72 -0.35 -10.53 -14.98
N VAL A 73 0.75 -10.99 -14.35
CA VAL A 73 2.11 -10.67 -14.81
C VAL A 73 2.35 -11.15 -16.24
N ARG A 74 1.94 -12.37 -16.60
CA ARG A 74 2.06 -12.88 -17.97
C ARG A 74 1.27 -12.06 -18.97
N ALA A 75 0.04 -11.65 -18.60
CA ALA A 75 -0.80 -10.84 -19.47
C ALA A 75 -0.24 -9.42 -19.66
N SER A 76 0.38 -8.85 -18.63
CA SER A 76 0.97 -7.51 -18.68
C SER A 76 2.29 -7.48 -19.43
N SER A 77 3.17 -8.48 -19.26
CA SER A 77 4.47 -8.54 -19.92
C SER A 77 4.39 -8.80 -21.44
N ALA A 78 3.25 -9.27 -21.93
CA ALA A 78 3.03 -9.50 -23.36
C ALA A 78 2.82 -8.20 -24.17
N ASP A 79 2.78 -7.03 -23.53
CA ASP A 79 2.46 -5.76 -24.18
C ASP A 79 3.31 -4.60 -23.67
N THR A 80 4.27 -4.20 -24.48
CA THR A 80 5.18 -3.09 -24.17
C THR A 80 4.47 -1.73 -24.12
N GLU A 81 3.31 -1.59 -24.77
CA GLU A 81 2.55 -0.34 -24.75
C GLU A 81 1.90 -0.06 -23.39
N LEU A 82 1.66 -1.10 -22.58
CA LEU A 82 1.11 -0.93 -21.24
C LEU A 82 2.02 -0.09 -20.34
N SER A 83 3.33 -0.18 -20.52
CA SER A 83 4.30 0.61 -19.76
C SER A 83 4.23 2.13 -20.00
N LYS A 84 3.62 2.53 -21.12
CA LYS A 84 3.40 3.95 -21.48
C LYS A 84 2.10 4.50 -20.92
N LEU A 85 1.24 3.63 -20.42
CA LEU A 85 -0.03 4.01 -19.80
C LEU A 85 0.20 4.28 -18.29
N GLY A 86 -0.62 5.16 -17.70
CA GLY A 86 -0.69 5.26 -16.26
C GLY A 86 -1.22 3.95 -15.63
N ALA A 87 -0.89 3.70 -14.36
CA ALA A 87 -1.17 2.44 -13.67
C ALA A 87 -2.65 1.99 -13.79
N GLU A 88 -3.60 2.89 -13.62
CA GLU A 88 -5.03 2.59 -13.73
C GLU A 88 -5.43 2.14 -15.14
N LYS A 89 -4.98 2.87 -16.16
CA LYS A 89 -5.28 2.51 -17.56
C LYS A 89 -4.64 1.19 -17.96
N ALA A 90 -3.43 0.94 -17.51
CA ALA A 90 -2.74 -0.33 -17.72
C ALA A 90 -3.50 -1.49 -17.07
N ALA A 91 -3.95 -1.32 -15.82
CA ALA A 91 -4.74 -2.31 -15.09
C ALA A 91 -6.07 -2.64 -15.82
N VAL A 92 -6.78 -1.62 -16.29
CA VAL A 92 -8.01 -1.80 -17.09
C VAL A 92 -7.73 -2.55 -18.39
N ALA A 93 -6.64 -2.24 -19.08
CA ALA A 93 -6.27 -2.94 -20.32
C ALA A 93 -5.94 -4.42 -20.06
N VAL A 94 -5.24 -4.73 -18.96
CA VAL A 94 -4.96 -6.12 -18.53
C VAL A 94 -6.25 -6.85 -18.16
N ALA A 95 -7.16 -6.20 -17.40
CA ALA A 95 -8.45 -6.78 -17.03
C ALA A 95 -9.27 -7.16 -18.28
N LYS A 96 -9.36 -6.27 -19.28
CA LYS A 96 -10.02 -6.54 -20.55
C LYS A 96 -9.40 -7.74 -21.28
N ARG A 97 -8.07 -7.85 -21.28
CA ARG A 97 -7.36 -8.98 -21.90
C ARG A 97 -7.65 -10.30 -21.21
N LEU A 98 -7.73 -10.29 -19.88
CA LEU A 98 -8.06 -11.45 -19.06
C LEU A 98 -9.56 -11.75 -19.01
N LYS A 99 -10.39 -10.90 -19.64
CA LYS A 99 -11.87 -11.00 -19.65
C LYS A 99 -12.45 -11.01 -18.24
N THR A 100 -11.89 -10.16 -17.35
CA THR A 100 -12.42 -9.90 -16.02
C THR A 100 -13.21 -8.61 -15.99
N ASP A 101 -14.10 -8.45 -15.03
CA ASP A 101 -14.99 -7.29 -14.91
C ASP A 101 -14.29 -6.07 -14.29
N ALA A 102 -13.24 -6.32 -13.49
CA ALA A 102 -12.50 -5.28 -12.78
C ALA A 102 -11.04 -5.69 -12.52
N ALA A 103 -10.21 -4.71 -12.17
CA ALA A 103 -8.86 -4.90 -11.68
C ALA A 103 -8.71 -4.36 -10.25
N LEU A 104 -8.03 -5.11 -9.39
CA LEU A 104 -7.50 -4.62 -8.12
C LEU A 104 -6.08 -4.11 -8.36
N ILE A 105 -5.84 -2.85 -8.03
CA ILE A 105 -4.51 -2.24 -8.05
C ILE A 105 -4.14 -1.70 -6.70
N GLY A 106 -2.86 -1.63 -6.38
CA GLY A 106 -2.36 -1.10 -5.13
C GLY A 106 -1.07 -0.32 -5.27
N LEU A 107 -0.83 0.52 -4.28
CA LEU A 107 0.43 1.25 -4.10
C LEU A 107 0.90 1.03 -2.66
N VAL A 108 2.09 0.49 -2.50
CA VAL A 108 2.76 0.43 -1.19
C VAL A 108 3.58 1.71 -1.03
N SER A 109 3.18 2.56 -0.10
CA SER A 109 3.84 3.84 0.18
C SER A 109 4.90 3.72 1.26
N MET A 110 4.77 2.72 2.14
CA MET A 110 5.68 2.51 3.26
C MET A 110 5.79 1.01 3.58
N TYR A 111 7.02 0.52 3.73
CA TYR A 111 7.27 -0.84 4.16
C TYR A 111 8.63 -0.91 4.84
N GLN A 112 8.63 -0.87 6.16
CA GLN A 112 9.83 -0.91 6.97
C GLN A 112 9.78 -2.07 7.94
N GLU A 113 10.81 -2.90 7.91
CA GLU A 113 10.97 -3.98 8.88
C GLU A 113 11.43 -3.42 10.23
N ARG A 114 10.98 -4.02 11.30
CA ARG A 114 11.50 -3.72 12.64
C ARG A 114 12.96 -4.15 12.78
N VAL A 115 13.70 -3.43 13.60
CA VAL A 115 15.04 -3.84 14.02
C VAL A 115 14.99 -4.18 15.51
N GLY A 116 15.36 -5.42 15.85
CA GLY A 116 15.32 -5.91 17.22
C GLY A 116 14.41 -7.12 17.40
N SER A 117 13.99 -7.36 18.64
CA SER A 117 13.20 -8.53 19.02
C SER A 117 11.70 -8.20 19.15
N ARG A 118 10.89 -9.25 19.40
CA ARG A 118 9.46 -9.06 19.73
C ARG A 118 9.22 -8.29 21.02
N LEU A 119 10.19 -8.24 21.93
CA LEU A 119 10.09 -7.54 23.22
C LEU A 119 10.63 -6.11 23.17
N GLY A 120 11.37 -5.77 22.12
CA GLY A 120 11.90 -4.43 21.89
C GLY A 120 12.39 -4.25 20.48
N ALA A 121 11.87 -3.25 19.77
CA ALA A 121 12.26 -2.93 18.41
C ALA A 121 12.46 -1.43 18.23
N HIS A 122 13.58 -1.07 17.59
CA HIS A 122 13.87 0.30 17.21
C HIS A 122 14.75 0.33 15.94
N PRO A 123 14.27 0.84 14.80
CA PRO A 123 12.90 1.32 14.56
C PRO A 123 11.85 0.19 14.60
N PRO A 124 10.59 0.51 14.90
CA PRO A 124 9.49 -0.43 14.79
C PRO A 124 9.12 -0.71 13.33
N ALA A 125 8.27 -1.73 13.08
CA ALA A 125 7.71 -1.95 11.78
C ALA A 125 6.75 -0.81 11.39
N ILE A 126 6.75 -0.47 10.10
CA ILE A 126 5.84 0.51 9.50
C ILE A 126 5.34 -0.06 8.19
N VAL A 127 4.03 -0.05 7.99
CA VAL A 127 3.39 -0.44 6.72
C VAL A 127 2.35 0.59 6.34
N GLY A 128 2.38 1.00 5.08
CA GLY A 128 1.36 1.86 4.47
C GLY A 128 1.12 1.43 3.04
N PHE A 129 -0.14 1.25 2.68
CA PHE A 129 -0.56 0.95 1.31
C PHE A 129 -1.96 1.46 1.03
N GLN A 130 -2.25 1.62 -0.26
CA GLN A 130 -3.58 1.93 -0.78
C GLN A 130 -3.95 0.85 -1.79
N ALA A 131 -5.24 0.53 -1.88
CA ALA A 131 -5.78 -0.39 -2.86
C ALA A 131 -7.06 0.17 -3.48
N LYS A 132 -7.29 -0.12 -4.77
CA LYS A 132 -8.50 0.29 -5.50
C LYS A 132 -8.97 -0.84 -6.38
N VAL A 133 -10.30 -1.01 -6.48
CA VAL A 133 -10.94 -1.82 -7.51
C VAL A 133 -11.48 -0.89 -8.60
N ILE A 134 -11.04 -1.13 -9.83
CA ILE A 134 -11.41 -0.34 -11.00
C ILE A 134 -12.09 -1.24 -12.01
N ALA A 135 -13.32 -0.89 -12.40
CA ALA A 135 -14.05 -1.60 -13.45
C ALA A 135 -13.39 -1.40 -14.83
N VAL A 136 -13.72 -2.28 -15.79
CA VAL A 136 -13.17 -2.21 -17.15
C VAL A 136 -13.60 -0.97 -17.93
N ASP A 137 -14.60 -0.24 -17.48
CA ASP A 137 -15.01 1.08 -18.00
C ASP A 137 -14.20 2.24 -17.40
N GLY A 138 -13.39 1.96 -16.36
CA GLY A 138 -12.55 2.94 -15.68
C GLY A 138 -13.18 3.52 -14.40
N GLN A 139 -14.39 3.10 -14.02
CA GLN A 139 -15.01 3.54 -12.78
C GLN A 139 -14.31 2.91 -11.57
N VAL A 140 -13.98 3.72 -10.56
CA VAL A 140 -13.51 3.22 -9.27
C VAL A 140 -14.70 2.69 -8.48
N LEU A 141 -14.70 1.39 -8.23
CA LEU A 141 -15.77 0.69 -7.51
C LEU A 141 -15.55 0.66 -6.00
N TRP A 142 -14.30 0.67 -5.58
CA TRP A 142 -13.89 0.64 -4.18
C TRP A 142 -12.47 1.15 -4.02
N ALA A 143 -12.18 1.75 -2.88
CA ALA A 143 -10.83 2.14 -2.48
C ALA A 143 -10.68 1.93 -0.97
N GLY A 144 -9.52 1.41 -0.57
CA GLY A 144 -9.15 1.22 0.81
C GLY A 144 -7.71 1.68 1.05
N GLU A 145 -7.43 2.10 2.27
CA GLU A 145 -6.13 2.59 2.70
C GLU A 145 -5.78 2.04 4.08
N TYR A 146 -4.54 1.68 4.26
CA TYR A 146 -4.00 1.28 5.53
C TYR A 146 -2.65 1.95 5.77
N TYR A 147 -2.48 2.48 6.99
CA TYR A 147 -1.20 2.97 7.47
C TYR A 147 -1.07 2.68 8.95
N GLU A 148 -0.02 1.99 9.32
CA GLU A 148 0.32 1.77 10.71
C GLU A 148 1.83 1.81 10.95
N ARG A 149 2.19 2.55 12.01
CA ARG A 149 3.51 2.52 12.63
C ARG A 149 3.35 1.96 14.02
N GLN A 150 3.99 0.86 14.31
CA GLN A 150 3.99 0.31 15.66
C GLN A 150 4.64 1.29 16.63
N ARG A 151 3.95 1.56 17.75
CA ARG A 151 4.47 2.41 18.82
C ARG A 151 5.24 1.57 19.82
N PRO A 152 6.33 2.10 20.40
CA PRO A 152 7.00 1.45 21.53
C PRO A 152 6.03 1.28 22.71
N MET A 153 6.25 0.24 23.53
CA MET A 153 5.46 -0.03 24.73
C MET A 153 5.39 1.18 25.70
N THR A 154 6.40 2.03 25.70
CA THR A 154 6.46 3.26 26.50
C THR A 154 5.48 4.33 26.05
N GLU A 155 5.02 4.28 24.80
CA GLU A 155 4.10 5.27 24.24
C GLU A 155 2.66 4.76 24.16
N ASP A 156 2.47 3.43 24.06
CA ASP A 156 1.14 2.81 23.97
C ASP A 156 1.14 1.42 24.63
N LEU A 157 1.01 1.43 25.97
CA LEU A 157 0.96 0.20 26.76
C LEU A 157 -0.29 -0.65 26.43
N LEU A 158 -1.44 0.00 26.18
CA LEU A 158 -2.68 -0.72 25.89
C LEU A 158 -2.67 -1.38 24.52
N GLY A 159 -2.21 -0.68 23.49
CA GLY A 159 -2.06 -1.24 22.14
C GLY A 159 -1.01 -2.34 22.09
N PHE A 160 0.08 -2.20 22.86
CA PHE A 160 1.10 -3.25 22.99
C PHE A 160 0.54 -4.50 23.69
N LEU A 161 -0.23 -4.34 24.79
CA LEU A 161 -0.85 -5.46 25.50
C LEU A 161 -1.89 -6.20 24.65
N GLN A 162 -2.61 -5.50 23.78
CA GLN A 162 -3.57 -6.14 22.85
C GLN A 162 -2.87 -7.02 21.79
N ARG A 163 -1.68 -6.65 21.34
CA ARG A 163 -0.91 -7.39 20.33
C ARG A 163 0.23 -8.24 20.89
N TRP A 164 0.52 -8.16 22.17
CA TRP A 164 1.51 -8.95 22.94
C TRP A 164 2.96 -8.87 22.46
N SER A 165 3.28 -8.18 21.34
CA SER A 165 4.66 -8.08 20.84
C SER A 165 4.82 -7.12 19.64
N PHE A 166 6.06 -6.70 19.36
CA PHE A 166 6.39 -6.10 18.07
C PHE A 166 6.30 -7.14 16.96
N VAL A 167 5.44 -6.89 15.97
CA VAL A 167 5.27 -7.75 14.81
C VAL A 167 6.24 -7.35 13.69
N THR A 168 6.43 -8.23 12.71
CA THR A 168 7.17 -7.94 11.49
C THR A 168 6.38 -7.05 10.55
N ALA A 169 7.01 -6.46 9.53
CA ALA A 169 6.30 -5.73 8.50
C ALA A 169 5.33 -6.65 7.72
N ALA A 170 5.68 -7.92 7.53
CA ALA A 170 4.82 -8.90 6.88
C ALA A 170 3.54 -9.17 7.70
N GLU A 171 3.67 -9.42 9.01
CA GLU A 171 2.53 -9.61 9.90
C GLU A 171 1.65 -8.35 9.96
N LEU A 172 2.27 -7.16 9.94
CA LEU A 172 1.55 -5.89 9.94
C LEU A 172 0.81 -5.65 8.61
N ALA A 173 1.41 -6.04 7.48
CA ALA A 173 0.77 -5.98 6.17
C ALA A 173 -0.44 -6.95 6.08
N GLU A 174 -0.31 -8.17 6.62
CA GLU A 174 -1.41 -9.13 6.67
C GLU A 174 -2.58 -8.57 7.48
N TYR A 175 -2.32 -8.02 8.67
CA TYR A 175 -3.32 -7.35 9.46
C TYR A 175 -3.97 -6.18 8.70
N GLY A 176 -3.16 -5.36 8.01
CA GLY A 176 -3.67 -4.24 7.23
C GLY A 176 -4.58 -4.66 6.07
N VAL A 177 -4.27 -5.76 5.40
CA VAL A 177 -5.13 -6.33 4.35
C VAL A 177 -6.45 -6.81 4.94
N ASP A 178 -6.43 -7.51 6.09
CA ASP A 178 -7.64 -7.93 6.81
C ASP A 178 -8.52 -6.72 7.17
N GLU A 179 -7.92 -5.64 7.72
CA GLU A 179 -8.67 -4.44 8.10
C GLU A 179 -9.33 -3.76 6.89
N VAL A 180 -8.59 -3.58 5.81
CA VAL A 180 -9.08 -2.93 4.60
C VAL A 180 -10.19 -3.76 3.94
N LEU A 181 -10.08 -5.08 3.99
CA LEU A 181 -11.09 -5.98 3.41
C LEU A 181 -12.39 -6.04 4.20
N LYS A 182 -12.46 -5.58 5.45
CA LYS A 182 -13.73 -5.48 6.20
C LYS A 182 -14.74 -4.55 5.52
N GLU A 183 -14.25 -3.54 4.81
CA GLU A 183 -15.09 -2.59 4.07
C GLU A 183 -15.23 -2.94 2.58
N PHE A 184 -14.76 -4.13 2.18
CA PHE A 184 -14.81 -4.55 0.79
C PHE A 184 -16.22 -4.99 0.39
N PRO A 185 -16.87 -4.33 -0.61
CA PRO A 185 -18.30 -4.49 -0.84
C PRO A 185 -18.69 -5.69 -1.72
N PHE A 186 -17.70 -6.46 -2.21
CA PHE A 186 -17.94 -7.53 -3.18
C PHE A 186 -17.69 -8.89 -2.56
N GLY A 187 -18.62 -9.83 -2.84
CA GLY A 187 -18.48 -11.17 -2.29
C GLY A 187 -18.69 -11.24 -0.78
N SER A 188 -18.37 -12.39 -0.19
CA SER A 188 -18.37 -12.56 1.26
C SER A 188 -17.20 -13.45 1.67
N GLY A 189 -16.42 -12.96 2.63
CA GLY A 189 -15.41 -13.78 3.31
C GLY A 189 -16.08 -14.90 4.12
N GLU A 190 -15.33 -15.97 4.43
CA GLU A 190 -15.78 -16.92 5.45
C GLU A 190 -15.78 -16.20 6.80
N GLU A 191 -16.94 -16.15 7.46
CA GLU A 191 -17.01 -15.74 8.86
C GLU A 191 -16.14 -16.72 9.68
N ARG A 192 -15.08 -16.19 10.28
CA ARG A 192 -14.24 -16.92 11.24
C ARG A 192 -14.78 -16.75 12.65
#